data_319899dd0613e52e01f776b663592828
#
_entry.id   319899dd0613e52e01f776b663592828
#
_cell.length_a   1.000
_cell.length_b   1.000
_cell.length_c   1.000
_cell.angle_alpha   90.00
_cell.angle_beta   90.00
_cell.angle_gamma   90.00
#
_symmetry.space_group_name_H-M   'P 1'
#
loop_
_entity.id
_entity.type
_entity.pdbx_description
1 polymer ?
#
loop_
_entity_poly.entity_id
_entity_poly.type
_entity_poly.pdbx_seq_one_letter_code
_entity_poly.pdbx_strand_id
1 'polypeptide(L)'
;FFLSKFFKIIFFRKIYKRTVNNYKMFLDLDDRGISRALILFGEREIDQKKIIEECLKPEMCVFDIGANIGYYVIMESMIMKNKGRIIAIEPSKNNIQLLKQNLTLNKIVTKDIVIINSAVSDFIGKKKFFLANQANLHTFHEFGSAKPYLTGKSINVNVKTVINISKDYGKPDFIRMDVEGHEVEIIKSLLKEIKKGFLKPIICFEPHISSYNKNHNLKPVLESLFKLGY
;
A
#
# COMPACT_ATOMS: atom_id res chain seq x y z
N PHE A 1 19.95 22.43 -17.75
CA PHE A 1 18.84 21.69 -18.41
C PHE A 1 18.19 20.67 -17.47
N PHE A 2 18.93 19.97 -16.63
CA PHE A 2 18.40 19.02 -15.63
C PHE A 2 17.67 19.70 -14.47
N LEU A 3 18.18 20.80 -13.96
CA LEU A 3 17.58 21.61 -12.89
C LEU A 3 16.23 22.23 -13.31
N SER A 4 16.06 22.64 -14.56
CA SER A 4 14.81 23.23 -15.03
C SER A 4 13.65 22.25 -15.15
N LYS A 5 13.93 20.96 -15.46
CA LYS A 5 12.92 19.89 -15.43
C LYS A 5 12.51 19.51 -13.99
N PHE A 6 13.46 19.55 -13.07
CA PHE A 6 13.19 19.27 -11.64
C PHE A 6 12.30 20.37 -11.04
N PHE A 7 12.57 21.64 -11.33
CA PHE A 7 11.76 22.77 -10.89
C PHE A 7 10.35 22.79 -11.50
N LYS A 8 10.18 22.41 -12.78
CA LYS A 8 8.85 22.32 -13.40
C LYS A 8 7.94 21.29 -12.75
N ILE A 9 8.49 20.18 -12.25
CA ILE A 9 7.70 19.15 -11.51
C ILE A 9 7.26 19.66 -10.15
N ILE A 10 8.08 20.47 -9.47
CA ILE A 10 7.77 21.04 -8.15
C ILE A 10 6.70 22.15 -8.25
N PHE A 11 6.67 22.94 -9.34
CA PHE A 11 5.70 24.03 -9.51
C PHE A 11 4.27 23.58 -9.88
N PHE A 12 4.07 22.32 -10.29
CA PHE A 12 2.74 21.81 -10.65
C PHE A 12 2.00 21.09 -9.51
N ARG A 13 2.66 20.82 -8.39
CA ARG A 13 2.03 20.27 -7.18
C ARG A 13 2.27 21.20 -6.00
N LYS A 14 1.18 21.59 -5.36
CA LYS A 14 1.25 22.30 -4.07
C LYS A 14 1.65 21.30 -2.99
N ILE A 15 2.95 21.16 -2.76
CA ILE A 15 3.50 20.24 -1.76
C ILE A 15 3.69 20.98 -0.43
N TYR A 16 3.10 20.41 0.60
CA TYR A 16 3.24 20.88 1.97
C TYR A 16 4.07 19.89 2.79
N LYS A 17 5.02 20.41 3.57
CA LYS A 17 5.84 19.60 4.46
C LYS A 17 5.31 19.68 5.87
N ARG A 18 5.01 18.54 6.49
CA ARG A 18 4.50 18.44 7.86
C ARG A 18 5.20 17.34 8.64
N THR A 19 5.26 17.50 9.97
CA THR A 19 5.56 16.41 10.89
C THR A 19 4.30 15.58 11.07
N VAL A 20 4.42 14.29 10.81
CA VAL A 20 3.37 13.27 10.88
C VAL A 20 3.89 12.20 11.81
N ASN A 21 3.16 11.87 12.88
CA ASN A 21 3.73 11.10 13.99
C ASN A 21 5.08 11.72 14.43
N ASN A 22 6.19 10.96 14.34
CA ASN A 22 7.54 11.38 14.69
C ASN A 22 8.46 11.58 13.46
N TYR A 23 7.92 11.67 12.25
CA TYR A 23 8.67 11.83 11.01
C TYR A 23 8.07 12.92 10.12
N LYS A 24 8.79 13.32 9.09
CA LYS A 24 8.37 14.40 8.19
C LYS A 24 7.80 13.81 6.90
N MET A 25 6.73 14.42 6.38
CA MET A 25 6.16 14.03 5.09
C MET A 25 5.94 15.25 4.20
N PHE A 26 6.18 15.05 2.92
CA PHE A 26 5.64 15.87 1.85
C PHE A 26 4.23 15.38 1.52
N LEU A 27 3.28 16.29 1.53
CA LEU A 27 1.85 16.05 1.35
C LEU A 27 1.35 16.92 0.21
N ASP A 28 0.50 16.36 -0.64
CA ASP A 28 -0.10 17.06 -1.79
C ASP A 28 -1.33 17.85 -1.32
N LEU A 29 -1.31 19.19 -1.43
CA LEU A 29 -2.43 20.04 -1.04
C LEU A 29 -3.69 19.86 -1.90
N ASP A 30 -3.53 19.31 -3.10
CA ASP A 30 -4.64 19.03 -4.01
C ASP A 30 -5.27 17.63 -3.74
N ASP A 31 -4.58 16.77 -2.97
CA ASP A 31 -5.13 15.48 -2.54
C ASP A 31 -6.09 15.65 -1.36
N ARG A 32 -7.36 15.33 -1.61
CA ARG A 32 -8.44 15.40 -0.61
C ARG A 32 -8.54 14.15 0.28
N GLY A 33 -7.71 13.15 0.05
CA GLY A 33 -7.64 11.91 0.80
C GLY A 33 -6.60 11.91 1.92
N ILE A 34 -5.59 11.06 1.77
CA ILE A 34 -4.56 10.82 2.78
C ILE A 34 -3.78 12.10 3.12
N SER A 35 -3.36 12.89 2.12
CA SER A 35 -2.59 14.11 2.39
C SER A 35 -3.39 15.10 3.23
N ARG A 36 -4.68 15.32 2.90
CA ARG A 36 -5.54 16.22 3.67
C ARG A 36 -5.73 15.75 5.11
N ALA A 37 -5.96 14.46 5.33
CA ALA A 37 -6.10 13.91 6.68
C ALA A 37 -4.81 14.14 7.50
N LEU A 38 -3.66 13.84 6.92
CA LEU A 38 -2.37 14.05 7.59
C LEU A 38 -2.04 15.53 7.80
N ILE A 39 -2.48 16.44 6.89
CA ILE A 39 -2.32 17.89 7.09
C ILE A 39 -3.17 18.37 8.26
N LEU A 40 -4.36 17.85 8.45
CA LEU A 40 -5.27 18.32 9.50
C LEU A 40 -4.93 17.71 10.86
N PHE A 41 -4.66 16.42 10.92
CA PHE A 41 -4.55 15.68 12.18
C PHE A 41 -3.11 15.28 12.54
N GLY A 42 -2.20 15.17 11.57
CA GLY A 42 -0.81 14.75 11.81
C GLY A 42 -0.65 13.25 12.00
N GLU A 43 -1.74 12.51 12.06
CA GLU A 43 -1.81 11.04 12.17
C GLU A 43 -3.13 10.52 11.61
N ARG A 44 -3.21 9.23 11.35
CA ARG A 44 -4.45 8.52 11.00
C ARG A 44 -4.36 7.05 11.41
N GLU A 45 -5.49 6.39 11.51
CA GLU A 45 -5.60 4.94 11.71
C GLU A 45 -4.81 4.48 12.95
N ILE A 46 -5.03 5.15 14.10
CA ILE A 46 -4.28 4.93 15.34
C ILE A 46 -4.31 3.46 15.78
N ASP A 47 -5.45 2.77 15.61
CA ASP A 47 -5.58 1.38 16.03
C ASP A 47 -4.78 0.45 15.10
N GLN A 48 -4.78 0.70 13.78
CA GLN A 48 -3.95 -0.05 12.85
C GLN A 48 -2.45 0.15 13.14
N LYS A 49 -2.06 1.39 13.48
CA LYS A 49 -0.70 1.69 13.89
C LYS A 49 -0.27 0.85 15.11
N LYS A 50 -1.10 0.76 16.16
CA LYS A 50 -0.82 -0.06 17.35
C LYS A 50 -0.62 -1.53 17.00
N ILE A 51 -1.51 -2.09 16.17
CA ILE A 51 -1.39 -3.48 15.71
C ILE A 51 -0.06 -3.72 14.99
N ILE A 52 0.34 -2.79 14.12
CA ILE A 52 1.62 -2.88 13.40
C ILE A 52 2.80 -2.79 14.39
N GLU A 53 2.76 -1.87 15.36
CA GLU A 53 3.79 -1.73 16.40
C GLU A 53 3.95 -2.99 17.27
N GLU A 54 2.86 -3.69 17.54
CA GLU A 54 2.87 -4.95 18.34
C GLU A 54 3.38 -6.16 17.53
N CYS A 55 3.00 -6.22 16.24
CA CYS A 55 3.28 -7.39 15.41
C CYS A 55 4.63 -7.32 14.69
N LEU A 56 5.07 -6.12 14.31
CA LEU A 56 6.24 -5.93 13.48
C LEU A 56 7.53 -6.00 14.31
N LYS A 57 8.48 -6.81 13.85
CA LYS A 57 9.78 -6.98 14.51
C LYS A 57 10.93 -6.57 13.58
N PRO A 58 12.07 -6.15 14.13
CA PRO A 58 13.29 -5.99 13.34
C PRO A 58 13.59 -7.24 12.51
N GLU A 59 14.22 -7.07 11.34
CA GLU A 59 14.68 -8.14 10.45
C GLU A 59 13.58 -8.86 9.66
N MET A 60 12.31 -8.57 9.88
CA MET A 60 11.21 -9.10 9.08
C MET A 60 11.28 -8.65 7.62
N CYS A 61 10.76 -9.47 6.72
CA CYS A 61 10.40 -9.11 5.36
C CYS A 61 8.93 -8.67 5.32
N VAL A 62 8.71 -7.39 5.03
CA VAL A 62 7.39 -6.77 4.99
C VAL A 62 6.97 -6.55 3.55
N PHE A 63 5.73 -6.93 3.21
CA PHE A 63 5.08 -6.52 1.97
C PHE A 63 4.01 -5.49 2.31
N ASP A 64 4.24 -4.23 1.95
CA ASP A 64 3.25 -3.15 2.06
C ASP A 64 2.54 -3.00 0.71
N ILE A 65 1.33 -3.54 0.62
CA ILE A 65 0.51 -3.59 -0.59
C ILE A 65 -0.50 -2.43 -0.57
N GLY A 66 -0.35 -1.51 -1.51
CA GLY A 66 -1.03 -0.21 -1.48
C GLY A 66 -0.21 0.82 -0.68
N ALA A 67 1.10 0.86 -0.93
CA ALA A 67 2.04 1.70 -0.18
C ALA A 67 1.77 3.21 -0.30
N ASN A 68 0.99 3.62 -1.29
CA ASN A 68 0.55 4.99 -1.52
C ASN A 68 1.73 5.98 -1.46
N ILE A 69 1.64 7.08 -0.69
CA ILE A 69 2.69 8.09 -0.52
C ILE A 69 3.74 7.72 0.53
N GLY A 70 3.69 6.48 1.06
CA GLY A 70 4.69 5.92 1.98
C GLY A 70 4.45 6.20 3.46
N TYR A 71 3.23 6.51 3.87
CA TYR A 71 2.90 6.72 5.29
C TYR A 71 3.26 5.51 6.15
N TYR A 72 2.81 4.32 5.75
CA TYR A 72 3.13 3.08 6.45
C TYR A 72 4.56 2.60 6.19
N VAL A 73 5.08 2.71 4.98
CA VAL A 73 6.47 2.32 4.66
C VAL A 73 7.49 3.00 5.57
N ILE A 74 7.31 4.32 5.85
CA ILE A 74 8.18 5.06 6.77
C ILE A 74 8.00 4.56 8.20
N MET A 75 6.77 4.36 8.65
CA MET A 75 6.44 3.86 9.98
C MET A 75 7.07 2.48 10.22
N GLU A 76 6.85 1.55 9.31
CA GLU A 76 7.40 0.19 9.32
C GLU A 76 8.94 0.21 9.39
N SER A 77 9.57 1.02 8.54
CA SER A 77 11.03 1.18 8.54
C SER A 77 11.55 1.68 9.89
N MET A 78 10.85 2.63 10.52
CA MET A 78 11.23 3.16 11.83
C MET A 78 11.01 2.16 12.96
N ILE A 79 9.88 1.44 12.97
CA ILE A 79 9.60 0.37 13.94
C ILE A 79 10.66 -0.71 13.83
N MET A 80 11.03 -1.12 12.63
CA MET A 80 12.08 -2.10 12.37
C MET A 80 13.50 -1.55 12.59
N LYS A 81 13.65 -0.26 12.97
CA LYS A 81 14.96 0.40 13.19
C LYS A 81 15.87 0.33 11.96
N ASN A 82 15.28 0.44 10.77
CA ASN A 82 15.96 0.27 9.47
C ASN A 82 16.67 -1.11 9.34
N LYS A 83 16.20 -2.13 10.02
CA LYS A 83 16.61 -3.53 9.85
C LYS A 83 15.51 -4.30 9.15
N GLY A 84 15.88 -5.36 8.41
CA GLY A 84 14.93 -6.16 7.63
C GLY A 84 14.67 -5.55 6.24
N ARG A 85 13.63 -6.00 5.57
CA ARG A 85 13.32 -5.63 4.18
C ARG A 85 11.87 -5.19 4.03
N ILE A 86 11.63 -4.12 3.28
CA ILE A 86 10.27 -3.68 2.94
C ILE A 86 10.10 -3.72 1.43
N ILE A 87 9.07 -4.40 0.96
CA ILE A 87 8.64 -4.42 -0.42
C ILE A 87 7.36 -3.58 -0.50
N ALA A 88 7.52 -2.33 -0.93
CA ALA A 88 6.44 -1.37 -1.10
C ALA A 88 5.83 -1.50 -2.50
N ILE A 89 4.58 -1.92 -2.60
CA ILE A 89 3.91 -2.16 -3.87
C ILE A 89 2.82 -1.10 -4.08
N GLU A 90 2.93 -0.33 -5.15
CA GLU A 90 2.02 0.77 -5.46
C GLU A 90 1.83 0.90 -6.98
N PRO A 91 0.60 0.85 -7.51
CA PRO A 91 0.35 0.97 -8.94
C PRO A 91 0.46 2.41 -9.47
N SER A 92 0.19 3.43 -8.68
CA SER A 92 0.22 4.83 -9.09
C SER A 92 1.64 5.40 -9.13
N LYS A 93 2.12 5.76 -10.32
CA LYS A 93 3.43 6.42 -10.47
C LYS A 93 3.52 7.74 -9.70
N ASN A 94 2.40 8.45 -9.56
CA ASN A 94 2.34 9.69 -8.82
C ASN A 94 2.57 9.48 -7.32
N ASN A 95 1.92 8.46 -6.76
CA ASN A 95 2.12 8.08 -5.36
C ASN A 95 3.55 7.61 -5.11
N ILE A 96 4.10 6.77 -5.99
CA ILE A 96 5.50 6.32 -5.91
C ILE A 96 6.48 7.50 -5.91
N GLN A 97 6.24 8.51 -6.73
CA GLN A 97 7.12 9.68 -6.74
C GLN A 97 7.16 10.38 -5.39
N LEU A 98 6.00 10.56 -4.77
CA LEU A 98 5.89 11.18 -3.45
C LEU A 98 6.43 10.26 -2.34
N LEU A 99 6.18 8.95 -2.42
CA LEU A 99 6.77 7.94 -1.54
C LEU A 99 8.31 8.06 -1.52
N LYS A 100 8.94 8.08 -2.71
CA LYS A 100 10.40 8.22 -2.82
C LYS A 100 10.92 9.53 -2.19
N GLN A 101 10.21 10.64 -2.40
CA GLN A 101 10.56 11.91 -1.77
C GLN A 101 10.43 11.84 -0.25
N ASN A 102 9.40 11.17 0.25
CA ASN A 102 9.16 10.98 1.68
C ASN A 102 10.22 10.10 2.34
N LEU A 103 10.67 9.03 1.70
CA LEU A 103 11.79 8.22 2.19
C LEU A 103 13.07 9.05 2.27
N THR A 104 13.40 9.80 1.21
CA THR A 104 14.58 10.69 1.16
C THR A 104 14.53 11.75 2.26
N LEU A 105 13.35 12.36 2.48
CA LEU A 105 13.14 13.40 3.50
C LEU A 105 13.47 12.91 4.92
N ASN A 106 13.23 11.63 5.18
CA ASN A 106 13.49 11.00 6.47
C ASN A 106 14.86 10.28 6.53
N LYS A 107 15.68 10.43 5.50
CA LYS A 107 17.01 9.81 5.43
C LYS A 107 16.97 8.28 5.59
N ILE A 108 15.85 7.67 5.19
CA ILE A 108 15.70 6.21 5.25
C ILE A 108 16.60 5.58 4.21
N VAL A 109 17.39 4.61 4.65
CA VAL A 109 18.31 3.88 3.78
C VAL A 109 17.51 2.97 2.86
N THR A 110 17.47 3.30 1.56
CA THR A 110 16.62 2.63 0.57
C THR A 110 17.16 1.29 0.08
N LYS A 111 18.35 0.86 0.53
CA LYS A 111 18.92 -0.43 0.09
C LYS A 111 18.04 -1.63 0.45
N ASP A 112 17.30 -1.52 1.56
CA ASP A 112 16.43 -2.58 2.09
C ASP A 112 14.96 -2.31 1.79
N ILE A 113 14.65 -1.23 1.04
CA ILE A 113 13.29 -0.90 0.59
C ILE A 113 13.20 -1.01 -0.93
N VAL A 114 12.42 -1.96 -1.39
CA VAL A 114 12.15 -2.16 -2.82
C VAL A 114 10.79 -1.55 -3.15
N ILE A 115 10.73 -0.68 -4.15
CA ILE A 115 9.48 -0.08 -4.61
C ILE A 115 9.09 -0.72 -5.94
N ILE A 116 7.94 -1.39 -5.97
CA ILE A 116 7.42 -2.08 -7.15
C ILE A 116 6.23 -1.29 -7.72
N ASN A 117 6.37 -0.80 -8.97
CA ASN A 117 5.25 -0.18 -9.67
C ASN A 117 4.33 -1.23 -10.27
N SER A 118 3.46 -1.76 -9.45
CA SER A 118 2.49 -2.79 -9.79
C SER A 118 1.35 -2.77 -8.79
N ALA A 119 0.22 -3.33 -9.16
CA ALA A 119 -0.79 -3.79 -8.22
C ALA A 119 -0.55 -5.26 -7.86
N VAL A 120 -1.23 -5.73 -6.82
CA VAL A 120 -1.25 -7.15 -6.43
C VAL A 120 -2.64 -7.73 -6.66
N SER A 121 -2.70 -8.95 -7.19
CA SER A 121 -3.94 -9.70 -7.40
C SER A 121 -3.66 -11.21 -7.39
N ASP A 122 -4.61 -12.00 -7.88
CA ASP A 122 -4.53 -13.46 -8.03
C ASP A 122 -3.96 -13.92 -9.39
N PHE A 123 -3.52 -12.99 -10.25
CA PHE A 123 -2.94 -13.26 -11.55
C PHE A 123 -1.76 -12.32 -11.87
N ILE A 124 -0.99 -12.67 -12.91
CA ILE A 124 0.10 -11.84 -13.46
C ILE A 124 -0.36 -11.28 -14.81
N GLY A 125 -0.16 -9.99 -15.04
CA GLY A 125 -0.54 -9.35 -16.30
C GLY A 125 -0.73 -7.86 -16.20
N LYS A 126 -1.75 -7.34 -16.87
CA LYS A 126 -2.19 -5.95 -16.80
C LYS A 126 -3.69 -5.89 -16.53
N LYS A 127 -4.11 -4.89 -15.77
CA LYS A 127 -5.53 -4.63 -15.47
C LYS A 127 -5.81 -3.14 -15.49
N LYS A 128 -7.03 -2.78 -15.87
CA LYS A 128 -7.55 -1.43 -15.79
C LYS A 128 -7.71 -1.01 -14.33
N PHE A 129 -7.14 0.14 -13.97
CA PHE A 129 -7.14 0.70 -12.62
C PHE A 129 -7.83 2.07 -12.67
N PHE A 130 -8.91 2.22 -11.93
CA PHE A 130 -9.74 3.41 -11.94
C PHE A 130 -9.16 4.47 -11.03
N LEU A 131 -9.09 5.71 -11.55
CA LEU A 131 -8.55 6.84 -10.82
C LEU A 131 -9.64 7.59 -10.09
N ALA A 132 -9.41 7.86 -8.82
CA ALA A 132 -10.25 8.71 -7.98
C ALA A 132 -9.62 10.10 -7.81
N ASN A 133 -10.42 11.06 -7.36
CA ASN A 133 -9.96 12.41 -7.01
C ASN A 133 -9.25 12.47 -5.64
N GLN A 134 -9.16 11.35 -4.94
CA GLN A 134 -8.37 11.14 -3.73
C GLN A 134 -7.34 10.05 -4.01
N ALA A 135 -6.10 10.30 -3.66
CA ALA A 135 -4.96 9.45 -4.03
C ALA A 135 -5.03 8.04 -3.42
N ASN A 136 -5.69 7.91 -2.28
CA ASN A 136 -5.87 6.63 -1.58
C ASN A 136 -7.07 5.80 -2.10
N LEU A 137 -7.98 6.39 -2.90
CA LEU A 137 -9.19 5.71 -3.38
C LEU A 137 -9.09 5.16 -4.81
N HIS A 138 -7.88 5.08 -5.37
CA HIS A 138 -7.68 4.40 -6.65
C HIS A 138 -7.95 2.90 -6.50
N THR A 139 -8.72 2.29 -7.39
CA THR A 139 -9.22 0.93 -7.20
C THR A 139 -9.35 0.15 -8.51
N PHE A 140 -9.47 -1.18 -8.41
CA PHE A 140 -9.87 -2.05 -9.51
C PHE A 140 -11.38 -2.16 -9.70
N HIS A 141 -12.17 -1.55 -8.84
CA HIS A 141 -13.62 -1.72 -8.79
C HIS A 141 -14.36 -0.41 -9.11
N GLU A 142 -15.42 -0.47 -9.92
CA GLU A 142 -16.31 0.66 -10.20
C GLU A 142 -17.50 0.71 -9.22
N PHE A 143 -17.37 0.04 -8.08
CA PHE A 143 -18.36 -0.01 -7.01
C PHE A 143 -17.68 0.13 -5.64
N GLY A 144 -18.47 0.16 -4.57
CA GLY A 144 -17.95 0.28 -3.20
C GLY A 144 -17.67 1.73 -2.79
N SER A 145 -16.86 1.90 -1.75
CA SER A 145 -16.52 3.18 -1.13
C SER A 145 -15.89 4.18 -2.08
N ALA A 146 -15.06 3.72 -3.01
CA ALA A 146 -14.37 4.57 -3.97
C ALA A 146 -15.28 5.12 -5.08
N LYS A 147 -16.45 4.49 -5.36
CA LYS A 147 -17.34 4.84 -6.49
C LYS A 147 -17.67 6.33 -6.58
N PRO A 148 -18.08 7.04 -5.49
CA PRO A 148 -18.44 8.46 -5.55
C PRO A 148 -17.26 9.37 -5.91
N TYR A 149 -16.04 8.89 -5.78
CA TYR A 149 -14.81 9.65 -5.97
C TYR A 149 -14.12 9.36 -7.31
N LEU A 150 -14.63 8.40 -8.10
CA LEU A 150 -14.06 8.04 -9.39
C LEU A 150 -14.17 9.20 -10.38
N THR A 151 -13.09 9.43 -11.11
CA THR A 151 -12.98 10.54 -12.09
C THR A 151 -13.47 10.17 -13.48
N GLY A 152 -13.89 8.94 -13.71
CA GLY A 152 -14.14 8.36 -15.03
C GLY A 152 -12.86 8.02 -15.81
N LYS A 153 -11.68 8.39 -15.28
CA LYS A 153 -10.38 8.07 -15.89
C LYS A 153 -9.85 6.75 -15.35
N SER A 154 -9.07 6.05 -16.17
CA SER A 154 -8.38 4.83 -15.79
C SER A 154 -7.03 4.72 -16.49
N ILE A 155 -6.15 3.91 -15.92
CA ILE A 155 -4.85 3.56 -16.49
C ILE A 155 -4.70 2.02 -16.49
N ASN A 156 -3.87 1.50 -17.38
CA ASN A 156 -3.46 0.11 -17.31
C ASN A 156 -2.23 -0.01 -16.41
N VAL A 157 -2.34 -0.83 -15.37
CA VAL A 157 -1.24 -1.11 -14.44
C VAL A 157 -0.76 -2.54 -14.58
N ASN A 158 0.51 -2.77 -14.29
CA ASN A 158 1.02 -4.13 -14.13
C ASN A 158 0.42 -4.76 -12.88
N VAL A 159 0.21 -6.07 -12.93
CA VAL A 159 -0.32 -6.87 -11.84
C VAL A 159 0.65 -8.02 -11.57
N LYS A 160 0.96 -8.24 -10.31
CA LYS A 160 1.77 -9.36 -9.81
C LYS A 160 0.98 -10.11 -8.73
N THR A 161 1.37 -11.35 -8.48
CA THR A 161 0.88 -12.10 -7.31
C THR A 161 1.88 -11.98 -6.16
N VAL A 162 1.43 -12.19 -4.92
CA VAL A 162 2.35 -12.24 -3.76
C VAL A 162 3.44 -13.27 -3.98
N ILE A 163 3.08 -14.46 -4.52
CA ILE A 163 4.05 -15.52 -4.78
C ILE A 163 5.09 -15.14 -5.84
N ASN A 164 4.68 -14.39 -6.86
CA ASN A 164 5.62 -13.90 -7.88
C ASN A 164 6.62 -12.91 -7.26
N ILE A 165 6.15 -11.99 -6.41
CA ILE A 165 7.01 -11.04 -5.70
C ILE A 165 7.93 -11.79 -4.71
N SER A 166 7.40 -12.81 -4.01
CA SER A 166 8.20 -13.61 -3.06
C SER A 166 9.34 -14.38 -3.70
N LYS A 167 9.21 -14.78 -4.96
CA LYS A 167 10.30 -15.43 -5.71
C LYS A 167 11.47 -14.48 -5.98
N ASP A 168 11.15 -13.21 -6.24
CA ASP A 168 12.16 -12.21 -6.57
C ASP A 168 12.82 -11.61 -5.32
N TYR A 169 12.07 -11.46 -4.21
CA TYR A 169 12.47 -10.65 -3.07
C TYR A 169 12.45 -11.36 -1.70
N GLY A 170 12.04 -12.61 -1.65
CA GLY A 170 11.92 -13.39 -0.41
C GLY A 170 10.48 -13.47 0.08
N LYS A 171 10.22 -14.44 0.98
CA LYS A 171 8.89 -14.66 1.57
C LYS A 171 8.58 -13.56 2.57
N PRO A 172 7.35 -13.00 2.58
CA PRO A 172 6.96 -12.05 3.60
C PRO A 172 6.74 -12.75 4.95
N ASP A 173 7.23 -12.12 6.01
CA ASP A 173 6.88 -12.43 7.40
C ASP A 173 5.62 -11.65 7.81
N PHE A 174 5.44 -10.46 7.24
CA PHE A 174 4.33 -9.57 7.49
C PHE A 174 3.79 -9.01 6.17
N ILE A 175 2.49 -9.03 5.99
CA ILE A 175 1.79 -8.39 4.87
C ILE A 175 0.83 -7.36 5.44
N ARG A 176 1.05 -6.10 5.11
CA ARG A 176 0.05 -5.05 5.24
C ARG A 176 -0.63 -4.85 3.89
N MET A 177 -1.96 -4.70 3.87
CA MET A 177 -2.65 -4.34 2.64
C MET A 177 -3.81 -3.37 2.91
N ASP A 178 -3.93 -2.40 2.00
CA ASP A 178 -4.99 -1.42 1.92
C ASP A 178 -5.20 -1.11 0.44
N VAL A 179 -6.19 -1.77 -0.17
CA VAL A 179 -6.32 -1.88 -1.63
C VAL A 179 -7.74 -1.60 -2.12
N GLU A 180 -8.51 -0.88 -1.31
CA GLU A 180 -9.82 -0.34 -1.67
C GLU A 180 -10.77 -1.40 -2.26
N GLY A 181 -10.87 -2.52 -1.56
CA GLY A 181 -11.81 -3.60 -1.86
C GLY A 181 -11.20 -4.78 -2.62
N HIS A 182 -9.91 -4.77 -2.97
CA HIS A 182 -9.27 -5.87 -3.72
C HIS A 182 -8.64 -6.96 -2.82
N GLU A 183 -8.90 -6.89 -1.51
CA GLU A 183 -8.37 -7.82 -0.50
C GLU A 183 -8.79 -9.26 -0.79
N VAL A 184 -10.00 -9.45 -1.31
CA VAL A 184 -10.60 -10.78 -1.58
C VAL A 184 -9.74 -11.59 -2.55
N GLU A 185 -9.31 -11.00 -3.66
CA GLU A 185 -8.48 -11.66 -4.69
C GLU A 185 -7.10 -11.96 -4.13
N ILE A 186 -6.51 -11.00 -3.42
CA ILE A 186 -5.17 -11.16 -2.85
C ILE A 186 -5.16 -12.29 -1.84
N ILE A 187 -6.12 -12.32 -0.90
CA ILE A 187 -6.19 -13.36 0.13
C ILE A 187 -6.53 -14.73 -0.49
N LYS A 188 -7.40 -14.79 -1.50
CA LYS A 188 -7.65 -16.04 -2.26
C LYS A 188 -6.37 -16.60 -2.88
N SER A 189 -5.52 -15.73 -3.43
CA SER A 189 -4.22 -16.10 -3.96
C SER A 189 -3.27 -16.61 -2.87
N LEU A 190 -3.22 -15.91 -1.73
CA LEU A 190 -2.42 -16.31 -0.57
C LEU A 190 -2.84 -17.66 0.02
N LEU A 191 -4.14 -17.93 0.14
CA LEU A 191 -4.67 -19.17 0.68
C LEU A 191 -4.13 -20.42 -0.02
N LYS A 192 -3.91 -20.34 -1.35
CA LYS A 192 -3.34 -21.46 -2.12
C LYS A 192 -1.92 -21.79 -1.65
N GLU A 193 -1.13 -20.78 -1.34
CA GLU A 193 0.27 -20.96 -0.94
C GLU A 193 0.43 -21.24 0.56
N ILE A 194 -0.47 -20.73 1.38
CA ILE A 194 -0.55 -21.04 2.81
C ILE A 194 -0.94 -22.51 3.01
N LYS A 195 -1.93 -23.02 2.25
CA LYS A 195 -2.33 -24.45 2.28
C LYS A 195 -1.21 -25.40 1.90
N LYS A 196 -0.30 -24.96 1.02
CA LYS A 196 0.89 -25.75 0.64
C LYS A 196 2.03 -25.64 1.67
N GLY A 197 1.88 -24.85 2.73
CA GLY A 197 2.94 -24.55 3.70
C GLY A 197 4.06 -23.69 3.14
N PHE A 198 3.86 -23.05 1.98
CA PHE A 198 4.91 -22.24 1.36
C PHE A 198 5.01 -20.85 1.98
N LEU A 199 3.90 -20.25 2.40
CA LEU A 199 3.81 -18.96 3.07
C LEU A 199 3.11 -19.11 4.43
N LYS A 200 3.53 -18.30 5.42
CA LYS A 200 2.86 -18.17 6.72
C LYS A 200 3.07 -16.74 7.29
N PRO A 201 2.71 -15.68 6.55
CA PRO A 201 2.88 -14.32 7.03
C PRO A 201 1.84 -13.96 8.10
N ILE A 202 2.13 -12.98 8.92
CA ILE A 202 1.09 -12.22 9.62
C ILE A 202 0.40 -11.35 8.56
N ILE A 203 -0.94 -11.31 8.57
CA ILE A 203 -1.72 -10.54 7.59
C ILE A 203 -2.49 -9.45 8.34
N CYS A 204 -2.16 -8.20 8.05
CA CYS A 204 -2.85 -7.01 8.53
C CYS A 204 -3.49 -6.29 7.34
N PHE A 205 -4.80 -6.03 7.38
CA PHE A 205 -5.47 -5.34 6.28
C PHE A 205 -6.66 -4.52 6.76
N GLU A 206 -7.01 -3.49 5.97
CA GLU A 206 -8.23 -2.71 6.16
C GLU A 206 -9.38 -3.32 5.34
N PRO A 207 -10.47 -3.78 5.97
CA PRO A 207 -11.62 -4.33 5.24
C PRO A 207 -12.50 -3.20 4.68
N HIS A 208 -12.70 -3.17 3.38
CA HIS A 208 -13.58 -2.22 2.70
C HIS A 208 -14.98 -2.82 2.50
N ILE A 209 -15.76 -2.89 3.57
CA ILE A 209 -17.04 -3.63 3.64
C ILE A 209 -18.03 -3.23 2.53
N SER A 210 -18.10 -1.95 2.15
CA SER A 210 -18.95 -1.47 1.07
C SER A 210 -18.53 -1.93 -0.32
N SER A 211 -17.31 -2.46 -0.46
CA SER A 211 -16.75 -3.02 -1.70
C SER A 211 -17.00 -4.52 -1.82
N TYR A 212 -17.72 -5.14 -0.88
CA TYR A 212 -18.03 -6.58 -0.93
C TYR A 212 -19.50 -6.81 -1.28
N ASN A 213 -19.77 -7.88 -2.01
CA ASN A 213 -21.11 -8.29 -2.43
C ASN A 213 -21.19 -9.82 -2.55
N LYS A 214 -22.31 -10.36 -3.04
CA LYS A 214 -22.50 -11.82 -3.16
C LYS A 214 -21.44 -12.52 -4.01
N ASN A 215 -20.92 -11.86 -5.06
CA ASN A 215 -19.93 -12.41 -5.98
C ASN A 215 -18.49 -12.06 -5.56
N HIS A 216 -18.32 -11.04 -4.73
CA HIS A 216 -17.06 -10.53 -4.23
C HIS A 216 -17.15 -10.47 -2.69
N ASN A 217 -17.00 -11.62 -2.05
CA ASN A 217 -17.30 -11.82 -0.63
C ASN A 217 -16.04 -12.19 0.15
N LEU A 218 -15.71 -11.36 1.14
CA LEU A 218 -14.56 -11.56 2.02
C LEU A 218 -14.78 -12.67 3.05
N LYS A 219 -16.02 -12.84 3.55
CA LYS A 219 -16.33 -13.78 4.65
C LYS A 219 -15.84 -15.22 4.40
N PRO A 220 -16.15 -15.89 3.25
CA PRO A 220 -15.67 -17.26 3.02
C PRO A 220 -14.15 -17.37 2.93
N VAL A 221 -13.50 -16.28 2.54
CA VAL A 221 -12.05 -16.20 2.42
C VAL A 221 -11.42 -16.15 3.82
N LEU A 222 -11.97 -15.34 4.74
CA LEU A 222 -11.55 -15.27 6.13
C LEU A 222 -11.82 -16.59 6.87
N GLU A 223 -12.99 -17.19 6.69
CA GLU A 223 -13.31 -18.51 7.27
C GLU A 223 -12.26 -19.57 6.84
N SER A 224 -11.77 -19.46 5.61
CA SER A 224 -10.71 -20.35 5.11
C SER A 224 -9.36 -20.08 5.75
N LEU A 225 -9.02 -18.81 6.06
CA LEU A 225 -7.82 -18.44 6.82
C LEU A 225 -7.90 -18.94 8.25
N PHE A 226 -9.03 -18.75 8.94
CA PHE A 226 -9.23 -19.18 10.32
C PHE A 226 -9.09 -20.71 10.46
N LYS A 227 -9.57 -21.49 9.48
CA LYS A 227 -9.36 -22.95 9.45
C LYS A 227 -7.89 -23.37 9.30
N LEU A 228 -7.02 -22.45 8.88
CA LEU A 228 -5.58 -22.65 8.74
C LEU A 228 -4.78 -22.09 9.93
N GLY A 229 -5.48 -21.63 10.99
CA GLY A 229 -4.86 -21.16 12.23
C GLY A 229 -4.44 -19.67 12.21
N TYR A 230 -5.12 -18.86 11.41
CA TYR A 230 -5.00 -17.39 11.43
C TYR A 230 -6.02 -16.76 12.37
#